data_0db5eaa4f68892d5dbd73f1d944f1e27
#
_entry.id   0db5eaa4f68892d5dbd73f1d944f1e27
#
_cell.length_a   1.000
_cell.length_b   1.000
_cell.length_c   1.000
_cell.angle_alpha   90.00
_cell.angle_beta   90.00
_cell.angle_gamma   90.00
#
_symmetry.space_group_name_H-M   'P 1'
#
loop_
_entity.id
_entity.type
_entity.pdbx_description
1 polymer ?
#
loop_
_entity_poly.entity_id
_entity_poly.type
_entity_poly.pdbx_seq_one_letter_code
_entity_poly.pdbx_strand_id
1 'polypeptide(L)'
;MKRTWWVLGALLSPILAAHLVLAAGSFKLGEKAPSFTLTAITGETVALDSYKGKVVVLGLFHICDPCMMQGTTLQKVSELMKGKEVAVLGVNSSGDSKKSVGEFLSAFPVKVTYPYLLDPSKVTDKLYGGGKFIPNVYVIDQQGVIRWQRVGNMDLAGDAVIVAEVEKLL
;
A
#
# COMPACT_ATOMS: atom_id res chain seq x y z
N MET A 1 26.29 -15.32 -72.98
CA MET A 1 25.06 -14.76 -72.43
C MET A 1 24.94 -15.26 -70.96
N LYS A 2 25.32 -14.44 -69.98
CA LYS A 2 25.33 -14.80 -68.55
C LYS A 2 24.23 -13.98 -67.85
N ARG A 3 23.16 -14.65 -67.36
CA ARG A 3 22.07 -14.01 -66.62
C ARG A 3 22.39 -14.06 -65.14
N THR A 4 22.69 -12.91 -64.56
CA THR A 4 22.88 -12.68 -63.13
C THR A 4 21.52 -12.51 -62.46
N TRP A 5 21.18 -13.38 -61.50
CA TRP A 5 20.00 -13.27 -60.63
C TRP A 5 20.41 -12.54 -59.37
N TRP A 6 19.74 -11.41 -59.15
CA TRP A 6 19.80 -10.69 -57.88
C TRP A 6 18.77 -11.27 -56.94
N VAL A 7 19.23 -11.87 -55.87
CA VAL A 7 18.37 -12.33 -54.76
C VAL A 7 18.27 -11.17 -53.77
N LEU A 8 17.08 -10.53 -53.72
CA LEU A 8 16.74 -9.58 -52.68
C LEU A 8 16.46 -10.36 -51.37
N GLY A 9 17.42 -10.34 -50.46
CA GLY A 9 17.22 -10.83 -49.10
C GLY A 9 16.40 -9.84 -48.29
N ALA A 10 15.16 -10.18 -48.02
CA ALA A 10 14.33 -9.46 -47.03
C ALA A 10 14.85 -9.74 -45.63
N LEU A 11 15.45 -8.72 -44.99
CA LEU A 11 15.79 -8.74 -43.56
C LEU A 11 14.51 -8.60 -42.74
N LEU A 12 13.98 -9.72 -42.29
CA LEU A 12 12.95 -9.76 -41.27
C LEU A 12 13.63 -9.44 -39.92
N SER A 13 13.48 -8.19 -39.46
CA SER A 13 13.80 -7.81 -38.08
C SER A 13 12.81 -8.48 -37.13
N PRO A 14 13.25 -9.27 -36.15
CA PRO A 14 12.37 -9.72 -35.09
C PRO A 14 12.05 -8.51 -34.18
N ILE A 15 10.80 -8.07 -34.21
CA ILE A 15 10.26 -7.15 -33.20
C ILE A 15 10.28 -7.93 -31.88
N LEU A 16 11.26 -7.60 -31.05
CA LEU A 16 11.36 -8.12 -29.69
C LEU A 16 10.25 -7.47 -28.87
N ALA A 17 9.10 -8.14 -28.81
CA ALA A 17 8.04 -7.77 -27.89
C ALA A 17 8.55 -7.98 -26.48
N ALA A 18 9.01 -6.90 -25.85
CA ALA A 18 9.32 -6.88 -24.43
C ALA A 18 8.01 -7.14 -23.67
N HIS A 19 7.80 -8.38 -23.28
CA HIS A 19 6.75 -8.75 -22.33
C HIS A 19 7.16 -8.16 -20.98
N LEU A 20 6.52 -7.05 -20.61
CA LEU A 20 6.59 -6.51 -19.27
C LEU A 20 5.92 -7.53 -18.35
N VAL A 21 6.71 -8.44 -17.79
CA VAL A 21 6.25 -9.32 -16.71
C VAL A 21 6.05 -8.40 -15.50
N LEU A 22 4.81 -7.99 -15.27
CA LEU A 22 4.44 -7.43 -13.97
C LEU A 22 4.68 -8.51 -12.93
N ALA A 23 5.81 -8.40 -12.23
CA ALA A 23 6.06 -9.19 -11.04
C ALA A 23 5.02 -8.79 -9.99
N ALA A 24 3.99 -9.64 -9.83
CA ALA A 24 3.02 -9.49 -8.78
C ALA A 24 3.76 -9.60 -7.43
N GLY A 25 3.80 -8.51 -6.66
CA GLY A 25 3.97 -8.65 -5.22
C GLY A 25 5.08 -7.91 -4.51
N SER A 26 5.84 -7.01 -5.12
CA SER A 26 6.62 -6.03 -4.33
C SER A 26 6.67 -4.71 -5.08
N PHE A 27 6.06 -3.68 -4.52
CA PHE A 27 6.27 -2.33 -5.03
C PHE A 27 7.73 -1.97 -4.81
N LYS A 28 8.37 -1.47 -5.87
CA LYS A 28 9.69 -0.91 -5.73
C LYS A 28 9.56 0.48 -5.12
N LEU A 29 10.43 0.79 -4.18
CA LEU A 29 10.56 2.16 -3.70
C LEU A 29 10.76 3.10 -4.90
N GLY A 30 10.08 4.24 -4.88
CA GLY A 30 10.07 5.20 -5.97
C GLY A 30 8.92 5.04 -6.97
N GLU A 31 8.10 4.00 -6.87
CA GLU A 31 6.89 3.85 -7.70
C GLU A 31 5.69 4.60 -7.11
N LYS A 32 4.76 4.99 -7.97
CA LYS A 32 3.49 5.57 -7.54
C LYS A 32 2.68 4.54 -6.76
N ALA A 33 2.16 4.96 -5.60
CA ALA A 33 1.19 4.16 -4.86
C ALA A 33 -0.09 3.99 -5.69
N PRO A 34 -0.55 2.74 -5.91
CA PRO A 34 -1.81 2.51 -6.61
C PRO A 34 -2.98 3.18 -5.90
N SER A 35 -3.78 3.93 -6.64
CA SER A 35 -4.93 4.62 -6.08
C SER A 35 -6.08 3.66 -5.78
N PHE A 36 -6.85 3.96 -4.76
CA PHE A 36 -8.08 3.26 -4.40
C PHE A 36 -9.10 4.23 -3.80
N THR A 37 -10.37 3.82 -3.82
CA THR A 37 -11.46 4.49 -3.10
C THR A 37 -12.23 3.43 -2.33
N LEU A 38 -12.30 3.57 -1.01
CA LEU A 38 -12.92 2.61 -0.10
C LEU A 38 -13.81 3.32 0.91
N THR A 39 -14.64 2.56 1.62
CA THR A 39 -15.50 3.08 2.69
C THR A 39 -14.86 2.79 4.04
N ALA A 40 -14.74 3.80 4.89
CA ALA A 40 -14.31 3.63 6.27
C ALA A 40 -15.38 2.87 7.09
N ILE A 41 -14.98 2.26 8.18
CA ILE A 41 -15.91 1.57 9.10
C ILE A 41 -16.99 2.52 9.65
N THR A 42 -16.69 3.81 9.74
CA THR A 42 -17.59 4.90 10.11
C THR A 42 -18.62 5.23 9.03
N GLY A 43 -18.40 4.81 7.78
CA GLY A 43 -19.30 5.02 6.65
C GLY A 43 -18.83 6.08 5.64
N GLU A 44 -17.76 6.79 5.92
CA GLU A 44 -17.21 7.83 5.03
C GLU A 44 -16.47 7.20 3.84
N THR A 45 -16.58 7.84 2.68
CA THR A 45 -15.80 7.45 1.49
C THR A 45 -14.40 8.10 1.56
N VAL A 46 -13.37 7.29 1.42
CA VAL A 46 -11.97 7.70 1.49
C VAL A 46 -11.25 7.27 0.21
N ALA A 47 -10.67 8.23 -0.50
CA ALA A 47 -9.80 8.00 -1.65
C ALA A 47 -8.35 8.31 -1.27
N LEU A 48 -7.40 7.46 -1.67
CA LEU A 48 -5.97 7.73 -1.42
C LEU A 48 -5.54 9.06 -2.06
N ASP A 49 -6.05 9.37 -3.26
CA ASP A 49 -5.72 10.60 -3.98
C ASP A 49 -6.16 11.89 -3.27
N SER A 50 -7.12 11.82 -2.34
CA SER A 50 -7.54 12.99 -1.55
C SER A 50 -6.50 13.44 -0.52
N TYR A 51 -5.46 12.64 -0.31
CA TYR A 51 -4.34 12.95 0.59
C TYR A 51 -3.10 13.48 -0.13
N LYS A 52 -3.18 13.80 -1.43
CA LYS A 52 -2.09 14.48 -2.15
C LYS A 52 -1.71 15.78 -1.41
N GLY A 53 -0.42 16.03 -1.29
CA GLY A 53 0.11 17.13 -0.49
C GLY A 53 0.44 16.74 0.96
N LYS A 54 0.02 15.54 1.41
CA LYS A 54 0.37 15.00 2.73
C LYS A 54 1.23 13.75 2.59
N VAL A 55 2.06 13.50 3.59
CA VAL A 55 2.69 12.19 3.75
C VAL A 55 1.64 11.21 4.27
N VAL A 56 1.51 10.04 3.63
CA VAL A 56 0.53 9.03 4.02
C VAL A 56 1.25 7.81 4.59
N VAL A 57 0.87 7.41 5.81
CA VAL A 57 1.23 6.11 6.39
C VAL A 57 0.05 5.17 6.15
N LEU A 58 0.23 4.21 5.25
CA LEU A 58 -0.80 3.25 4.85
C LEU A 58 -0.50 1.88 5.42
N GLY A 59 -1.36 1.35 6.28
CA GLY A 59 -1.31 -0.01 6.79
C GLY A 59 -2.32 -0.92 6.11
N LEU A 60 -1.86 -2.08 5.61
CA LEU A 60 -2.72 -3.15 5.11
C LEU A 60 -2.77 -4.29 6.13
N PHE A 61 -3.97 -4.70 6.48
CA PHE A 61 -4.24 -5.63 7.55
C PHE A 61 -5.25 -6.72 7.15
N HIS A 62 -5.13 -7.85 7.84
CA HIS A 62 -6.18 -8.85 7.99
C HIS A 62 -6.66 -8.88 9.45
N ILE A 63 -7.59 -9.75 9.80
CA ILE A 63 -7.92 -10.04 11.20
C ILE A 63 -6.89 -11.03 11.73
N CYS A 64 -5.85 -10.51 12.41
CA CYS A 64 -4.76 -11.32 12.98
C CYS A 64 -4.05 -10.58 14.13
N ASP A 65 -3.41 -11.34 15.05
CA ASP A 65 -2.69 -10.74 16.18
C ASP A 65 -1.53 -9.83 15.74
N PRO A 66 -0.66 -10.20 14.79
CA PRO A 66 0.37 -9.28 14.29
C PRO A 66 -0.22 -8.01 13.67
N CYS A 67 -1.41 -8.12 13.05
CA CYS A 67 -2.11 -6.98 12.47
C CYS A 67 -2.66 -6.03 13.55
N MET A 68 -3.15 -6.59 14.66
CA MET A 68 -3.59 -5.80 15.81
C MET A 68 -2.43 -5.03 16.43
N MET A 69 -1.28 -5.67 16.62
CA MET A 69 -0.07 -5.03 17.14
C MET A 69 0.39 -3.90 16.22
N GLN A 70 0.44 -4.14 14.91
CA GLN A 70 0.84 -3.12 13.93
C GLN A 70 -0.18 -1.98 13.85
N GLY A 71 -1.48 -2.27 13.91
CA GLY A 71 -2.53 -1.25 13.95
C GLY A 71 -2.45 -0.37 15.21
N THR A 72 -2.09 -0.97 16.36
CA THR A 72 -1.80 -0.22 17.59
C THR A 72 -0.59 0.69 17.43
N THR A 73 0.46 0.22 16.77
CA THR A 73 1.64 1.04 16.41
C THR A 73 1.23 2.23 15.53
N LEU A 74 0.37 2.01 14.53
CA LEU A 74 -0.11 3.11 13.69
C LEU A 74 -0.98 4.13 14.45
N GLN A 75 -1.72 3.69 15.47
CA GLN A 75 -2.44 4.64 16.34
C GLN A 75 -1.45 5.58 17.04
N LYS A 76 -0.38 5.06 17.57
CA LYS A 76 0.66 5.86 18.21
C LYS A 76 1.35 6.81 17.22
N VAL A 77 1.65 6.35 15.99
CA VAL A 77 2.15 7.22 14.91
C VAL A 77 1.17 8.34 14.59
N SER A 78 -0.13 8.03 14.50
CA SER A 78 -1.18 9.03 14.25
C SER A 78 -1.21 10.12 15.33
N GLU A 79 -1.04 9.74 16.59
CA GLU A 79 -0.99 10.67 17.73
C GLU A 79 0.27 11.55 17.69
N LEU A 80 1.44 10.95 17.42
CA LEU A 80 2.72 11.67 17.34
C LEU A 80 2.79 12.64 16.15
N MET A 81 2.08 12.33 15.07
CA MET A 81 2.04 13.16 13.85
C MET A 81 0.88 14.14 13.82
N LYS A 82 0.09 14.22 14.90
CA LYS A 82 -1.04 15.15 14.98
C LYS A 82 -0.62 16.60 14.77
N GLY A 83 -1.33 17.30 13.88
CA GLY A 83 -1.04 18.69 13.53
C GLY A 83 0.05 18.87 12.45
N LYS A 84 0.66 17.80 11.97
CA LYS A 84 1.56 17.81 10.81
C LYS A 84 0.79 17.45 9.52
N GLU A 85 1.36 17.72 8.36
CA GLU A 85 0.80 17.33 7.05
C GLU A 85 1.00 15.83 6.81
N VAL A 86 0.48 15.01 7.72
CA VAL A 86 0.55 13.55 7.72
C VAL A 86 -0.85 12.96 7.88
N ALA A 87 -1.13 11.90 7.15
CA ALA A 87 -2.33 11.10 7.32
C ALA A 87 -1.94 9.64 7.60
N VAL A 88 -2.66 9.00 8.52
CA VAL A 88 -2.54 7.56 8.78
C VAL A 88 -3.82 6.88 8.30
N LEU A 89 -3.70 5.81 7.54
CA LEU A 89 -4.82 5.02 7.02
C LEU A 89 -4.58 3.55 7.31
N GLY A 90 -5.60 2.86 7.79
CA GLY A 90 -5.61 1.40 7.89
C GLY A 90 -6.62 0.81 6.91
N VAL A 91 -6.31 -0.32 6.29
CA VAL A 91 -7.21 -1.03 5.38
C VAL A 91 -7.31 -2.49 5.78
N ASN A 92 -8.53 -2.99 6.00
CA ASN A 92 -8.77 -4.43 6.00
C ASN A 92 -8.82 -4.91 4.55
N SER A 93 -7.72 -5.49 4.09
CA SER A 93 -7.53 -5.93 2.71
C SER A 93 -8.02 -7.36 2.44
N SER A 94 -8.43 -8.10 3.48
CA SER A 94 -8.90 -9.50 3.36
C SER A 94 -10.35 -9.64 2.93
N GLY A 95 -11.10 -8.55 2.88
CA GLY A 95 -12.52 -8.57 2.49
C GLY A 95 -13.46 -9.00 3.61
N ASP A 96 -13.03 -8.88 4.86
CA ASP A 96 -13.85 -9.21 6.03
C ASP A 96 -15.07 -8.29 6.14
N SER A 97 -16.12 -8.80 6.77
CA SER A 97 -17.36 -8.05 6.97
C SER A 97 -17.16 -6.86 7.90
N LYS A 98 -17.97 -5.81 7.74
CA LYS A 98 -17.98 -4.64 8.65
C LYS A 98 -18.13 -5.08 10.12
N LYS A 99 -18.95 -6.11 10.38
CA LYS A 99 -19.15 -6.66 11.73
C LYS A 99 -17.86 -7.26 12.28
N SER A 100 -17.22 -8.16 11.52
CA SER A 100 -15.98 -8.82 11.94
C SER A 100 -14.84 -7.82 12.16
N VAL A 101 -14.72 -6.81 11.29
CA VAL A 101 -13.73 -5.74 11.45
C VAL A 101 -14.04 -4.88 12.68
N GLY A 102 -15.32 -4.60 12.96
CA GLY A 102 -15.74 -3.87 14.16
C GLY A 102 -15.38 -4.62 15.46
N GLU A 103 -15.64 -5.93 15.50
CA GLU A 103 -15.25 -6.80 16.61
C GLU A 103 -13.73 -6.81 16.78
N PHE A 104 -12.97 -6.94 15.69
CA PHE A 104 -11.52 -6.90 15.71
C PHE A 104 -10.98 -5.57 16.25
N LEU A 105 -11.49 -4.43 15.79
CA LEU A 105 -11.09 -3.11 16.30
C LEU A 105 -11.45 -2.90 17.77
N SER A 106 -12.53 -3.51 18.24
CA SER A 106 -12.93 -3.45 19.65
C SER A 106 -12.00 -4.23 20.57
N ALA A 107 -11.25 -5.20 20.02
CA ALA A 107 -10.28 -5.98 20.75
C ALA A 107 -8.89 -5.30 20.85
N PHE A 108 -8.69 -4.16 20.18
CA PHE A 108 -7.42 -3.43 20.29
C PHE A 108 -7.20 -2.91 21.72
N PRO A 109 -5.95 -2.92 22.21
CA PRO A 109 -5.63 -2.39 23.54
C PRO A 109 -5.78 -0.87 23.63
N VAL A 110 -5.93 -0.19 22.49
CA VAL A 110 -6.13 1.25 22.34
C VAL A 110 -7.26 1.52 21.34
N LYS A 111 -7.98 2.63 21.51
CA LYS A 111 -8.99 3.02 20.54
C LYS A 111 -8.32 3.52 19.24
N VAL A 112 -8.63 2.87 18.14
CA VAL A 112 -8.21 3.31 16.80
C VAL A 112 -9.02 4.55 16.41
N THR A 113 -8.33 5.65 16.07
CA THR A 113 -8.94 6.94 15.69
C THR A 113 -8.61 7.39 14.27
N TYR A 114 -7.62 6.77 13.62
CA TYR A 114 -7.35 7.00 12.20
C TYR A 114 -8.40 6.27 11.34
N PRO A 115 -8.68 6.74 10.10
CA PRO A 115 -9.60 6.08 9.19
C PRO A 115 -9.22 4.61 8.96
N TYR A 116 -10.12 3.69 9.32
CA TYR A 116 -9.95 2.26 9.07
C TYR A 116 -10.95 1.82 7.99
N LEU A 117 -10.44 1.38 6.86
CA LEU A 117 -11.17 1.18 5.61
C LEU A 117 -11.50 -0.29 5.40
N LEU A 118 -12.64 -0.54 4.77
CA LEU A 118 -13.13 -1.85 4.40
C LEU A 118 -12.89 -2.08 2.91
N ASP A 119 -12.28 -3.20 2.55
CA ASP A 119 -12.04 -3.59 1.15
C ASP A 119 -12.72 -4.92 0.82
N PRO A 120 -14.07 -4.95 0.69
CA PRO A 120 -14.82 -6.18 0.46
C PRO A 120 -14.46 -6.86 -0.88
N SER A 121 -13.95 -6.11 -1.83
CA SER A 121 -13.55 -6.60 -3.16
C SER A 121 -12.08 -6.98 -3.26
N LYS A 122 -11.31 -6.84 -2.17
CA LYS A 122 -9.87 -7.12 -2.10
C LYS A 122 -9.06 -6.38 -3.17
N VAL A 123 -9.44 -5.13 -3.44
CA VAL A 123 -8.77 -4.29 -4.44
C VAL A 123 -7.37 -3.96 -3.98
N THR A 124 -7.21 -3.51 -2.73
CA THR A 124 -5.91 -3.18 -2.16
C THR A 124 -5.02 -4.40 -1.99
N ASP A 125 -5.59 -5.56 -1.64
CA ASP A 125 -4.88 -6.81 -1.60
C ASP A 125 -4.21 -7.14 -2.95
N LYS A 126 -4.97 -7.02 -4.05
CA LYS A 126 -4.46 -7.23 -5.40
C LYS A 126 -3.45 -6.17 -5.82
N LEU A 127 -3.71 -4.90 -5.51
CA LEU A 127 -2.86 -3.78 -5.90
C LEU A 127 -1.54 -3.75 -5.12
N TYR A 128 -1.54 -4.14 -3.84
CA TYR A 128 -0.40 -4.00 -2.92
C TYR A 128 0.26 -5.32 -2.51
N GLY A 129 0.05 -6.41 -3.26
CA GLY A 129 0.84 -7.62 -3.08
C GLY A 129 0.10 -8.90 -2.74
N GLY A 130 -1.23 -8.92 -2.81
CA GLY A 130 -2.03 -10.15 -2.81
C GLY A 130 -1.95 -10.96 -1.51
N GLY A 131 -2.06 -10.34 -0.37
CA GLY A 131 -2.23 -10.99 0.94
C GLY A 131 -1.07 -11.83 1.45
N LYS A 132 0.01 -11.95 0.67
CA LYS A 132 1.17 -12.77 1.03
C LYS A 132 2.03 -12.19 2.15
N PHE A 133 1.89 -10.91 2.42
CA PHE A 133 2.77 -10.16 3.29
C PHE A 133 1.97 -9.19 4.18
N ILE A 134 1.28 -9.73 5.17
CA ILE A 134 0.44 -8.97 6.10
C ILE A 134 0.94 -9.20 7.54
N PRO A 135 0.97 -8.16 8.37
CA PRO A 135 0.71 -6.75 8.06
C PRO A 135 1.75 -6.14 7.13
N ASN A 136 1.36 -5.10 6.39
CA ASN A 136 2.26 -4.38 5.50
C ASN A 136 2.04 -2.87 5.68
N VAL A 137 3.11 -2.10 5.84
CA VAL A 137 3.06 -0.65 6.05
C VAL A 137 3.87 0.04 4.97
N TYR A 138 3.27 1.07 4.40
CA TYR A 138 3.90 1.94 3.40
C TYR A 138 3.96 3.36 3.93
N VAL A 139 5.05 4.07 3.62
CA VAL A 139 5.12 5.54 3.73
C VAL A 139 5.16 6.11 2.31
N ILE A 140 4.19 6.96 2.02
CA ILE A 140 3.94 7.55 0.71
C ILE A 140 4.14 9.06 0.84
N ASP A 141 4.90 9.67 -0.06
CA ASP A 141 5.17 11.11 -0.02
C ASP A 141 3.99 11.96 -0.53
N GLN A 142 4.14 13.30 -0.44
CA GLN A 142 3.13 14.27 -0.87
C GLN A 142 2.80 14.17 -2.38
N GLN A 143 3.68 13.59 -3.18
CA GLN A 143 3.49 13.33 -4.61
C GLN A 143 2.83 11.98 -4.88
N GLY A 144 2.53 11.19 -3.83
CA GLY A 144 1.94 9.85 -3.95
C GLY A 144 2.95 8.78 -4.36
N VAL A 145 4.24 8.96 -4.08
CA VAL A 145 5.31 7.99 -4.37
C VAL A 145 5.66 7.21 -3.10
N ILE A 146 5.76 5.89 -3.20
CA ILE A 146 6.18 5.02 -2.10
C ILE A 146 7.65 5.28 -1.79
N ARG A 147 7.95 5.72 -0.58
CA ARG A 147 9.31 6.01 -0.10
C ARG A 147 9.86 4.99 0.86
N TRP A 148 8.97 4.27 1.54
CA TRP A 148 9.36 3.22 2.46
C TRP A 148 8.27 2.14 2.55
N GLN A 149 8.69 0.91 2.84
CA GLN A 149 7.81 -0.23 3.06
C GLN A 149 8.38 -1.14 4.14
N ARG A 150 7.51 -1.65 4.99
CA ARG A 150 7.84 -2.73 5.92
C ARG A 150 6.77 -3.81 5.86
N VAL A 151 7.23 -5.03 5.67
CA VAL A 151 6.43 -6.25 5.68
C VAL A 151 6.59 -6.96 7.02
N GLY A 152 5.51 -7.51 7.52
CA GLY A 152 5.46 -8.20 8.80
C GLY A 152 5.35 -7.25 9.99
N ASN A 153 5.21 -7.83 11.18
CA ASN A 153 5.11 -7.06 12.40
C ASN A 153 6.44 -6.36 12.73
N MET A 154 6.35 -5.12 13.17
CA MET A 154 7.47 -4.40 13.74
C MET A 154 7.52 -4.66 15.26
N ASP A 155 8.72 -4.66 15.81
CA ASP A 155 8.96 -4.74 17.23
C ASP A 155 8.44 -3.50 18.00
N LEU A 156 8.72 -3.44 19.28
CA LEU A 156 8.26 -2.37 20.18
C LEU A 156 8.73 -0.96 19.77
N ALA A 157 9.73 -0.84 18.91
CA ALA A 157 10.24 0.44 18.38
C ALA A 157 9.65 0.81 17.02
N GLY A 158 8.65 0.09 16.54
CA GLY A 158 8.08 0.27 15.19
C GLY A 158 7.50 1.66 14.93
N ASP A 159 6.93 2.31 15.95
CA ASP A 159 6.44 3.68 15.86
C ASP A 159 7.58 4.67 15.61
N ALA A 160 8.70 4.57 16.31
CA ALA A 160 9.87 5.43 16.12
C ALA A 160 10.47 5.27 14.72
N VAL A 161 10.51 4.05 14.18
CA VAL A 161 10.98 3.78 12.82
C VAL A 161 10.07 4.45 11.79
N ILE A 162 8.75 4.30 11.90
CA ILE A 162 7.80 4.93 10.97
C ILE A 162 7.89 6.46 11.07
N VAL A 163 7.93 7.00 12.29
CA VAL A 163 8.06 8.45 12.53
C VAL A 163 9.32 9.00 11.85
N ALA A 164 10.46 8.33 12.02
CA ALA A 164 11.71 8.75 11.39
C ALA A 164 11.63 8.75 9.84
N GLU A 165 10.93 7.77 9.24
CA GLU A 165 10.74 7.74 7.80
C GLU A 165 9.78 8.85 7.31
N VAL A 166 8.74 9.15 8.08
CA VAL A 166 7.82 10.26 7.80
C VAL A 166 8.52 11.62 7.89
N GLU A 167 9.34 11.83 8.92
CA GLU A 167 10.03 13.12 9.15
C GLU A 167 11.05 13.46 8.06
N LYS A 168 11.60 12.47 7.36
CA LYS A 168 12.46 12.71 6.19
C LYS A 168 11.72 13.32 5.00
N LEU A 169 10.37 13.27 5.01
CA LEU A 169 9.52 13.68 3.89
C LEU A 169 8.74 14.98 4.19
N LEU A 170 8.81 15.50 5.41
CA LEU A 170 8.17 16.75 5.80
C LEU A 170 9.09 17.94 5.57
#